data_d69e6b009f4e8a538be4be4abaaa5770
#
_entry.id   d69e6b009f4e8a538be4be4abaaa5770
#
_cell.length_a   1.000
_cell.length_b   1.000
_cell.length_c   1.000
_cell.angle_alpha   90.00
_cell.angle_beta   90.00
_cell.angle_gamma   90.00
#
_symmetry.space_group_name_H-M   'P 1'
#
loop_
_entity.id
_entity.type
_entity.pdbx_description
1 polymer ?
#
loop_
_entity_poly.entity_id
_entity_poly.type
_entity_poly.pdbx_seq_one_letter_code
_entity_poly.pdbx_strand_id
1 'polypeptide(L)'
;MAFTRVVGPGIHTQANINSHNIQSTGIITATKFDGPFDNINVSGAATFTGNVTIGGTLTYEDVTNIDSVGIVTARSGLDLGTSNIVRLEGATATKTSTASAMIDSFSSSTYQSASYQVQVRRGNDYHTTSINLVHANSSVYLSEYGTVITNESLATFDADIDSGNVRLKAAPTSSDSTVFKIFRTVMNS
;
A
#
# COMPACT_ATOMS: atom_id res chain seq x y z
N MET A 1 29.61 16.51 49.83
CA MET A 1 29.56 17.20 48.51
C MET A 1 28.56 18.35 48.61
N ALA A 2 29.01 19.57 48.35
CA ALA A 2 28.09 20.71 48.32
C ALA A 2 27.37 20.76 46.98
N PHE A 3 26.04 20.75 47.00
CA PHE A 3 25.25 20.98 45.78
C PHE A 3 25.20 22.50 45.51
N THR A 4 25.77 22.94 44.40
CA THR A 4 25.71 24.32 44.00
C THR A 4 24.39 24.55 43.23
N ARG A 5 23.50 25.34 43.81
CA ARG A 5 22.28 25.83 43.15
C ARG A 5 22.60 27.17 42.49
N VAL A 6 22.53 27.21 41.17
CA VAL A 6 22.61 28.49 40.42
C VAL A 6 21.19 29.05 40.37
N VAL A 7 21.00 30.25 40.91
CA VAL A 7 19.75 31.02 40.91
C VAL A 7 19.94 32.35 40.16
N GLY A 8 18.99 32.68 39.30
CA GLY A 8 19.04 33.89 38.47
C GLY A 8 19.87 33.71 37.18
N PRO A 9 20.28 34.75 36.48
CA PRO A 9 21.02 34.68 35.22
C PRO A 9 22.49 34.24 35.45
N GLY A 10 22.66 33.03 35.97
CA GLY A 10 23.94 32.52 36.47
C GLY A 10 24.83 31.85 35.44
N ILE A 11 24.38 31.65 34.20
CA ILE A 11 25.17 31.01 33.14
C ILE A 11 25.36 32.03 32.01
N HIS A 12 26.61 32.32 31.71
CA HIS A 12 26.96 33.26 30.65
C HIS A 12 26.56 32.72 29.27
N THR A 13 26.14 33.58 28.34
CA THR A 13 25.65 33.22 26.99
C THR A 13 26.65 32.48 26.11
N GLN A 14 27.94 32.46 26.48
CA GLN A 14 29.00 31.70 25.78
C GLN A 14 29.45 30.44 26.51
N ALA A 15 28.79 30.06 27.61
CA ALA A 15 29.15 28.88 28.37
C ALA A 15 28.49 27.62 27.80
N ASN A 16 29.29 26.56 27.62
CA ASN A 16 28.77 25.23 27.34
C ASN A 16 28.40 24.55 28.66
N ILE A 17 27.19 23.98 28.72
CA ILE A 17 26.77 23.14 29.82
C ILE A 17 26.99 21.69 29.41
N ASN A 18 27.96 21.04 30.05
CA ASN A 18 28.13 19.60 29.91
C ASN A 18 27.39 18.94 31.08
N SER A 19 26.23 18.34 30.79
CA SER A 19 25.36 17.74 31.78
C SER A 19 24.97 16.32 31.35
N HIS A 20 24.93 15.39 32.31
CA HIS A 20 24.45 14.06 32.07
C HIS A 20 22.94 14.04 31.84
N ASN A 21 22.18 14.82 32.59
CA ASN A 21 20.74 14.99 32.44
C ASN A 21 20.34 16.45 32.62
N ILE A 22 19.40 16.91 31.79
CA ILE A 22 18.73 18.20 31.93
C ILE A 22 17.26 17.94 32.19
N GLN A 23 16.77 18.29 33.38
CA GLN A 23 15.35 18.25 33.73
C GLN A 23 14.83 19.69 33.84
N SER A 24 13.87 20.03 33.03
CA SER A 24 13.19 21.33 33.05
C SER A 24 11.70 21.13 33.31
N THR A 25 11.15 21.87 34.29
CA THR A 25 9.71 21.95 34.54
C THR A 25 9.03 23.08 33.77
N GLY A 26 9.81 23.85 33.01
CA GLY A 26 9.35 24.97 32.20
C GLY A 26 9.75 24.81 30.73
N ILE A 27 9.88 25.96 30.07
CA ILE A 27 10.21 26.05 28.63
C ILE A 27 11.70 25.93 28.42
N ILE A 28 12.13 25.11 27.45
CA ILE A 28 13.49 25.14 26.90
C ILE A 28 13.39 25.76 25.51
N THR A 29 14.04 26.92 25.34
CA THR A 29 14.15 27.62 24.05
C THR A 29 15.56 27.47 23.51
N ALA A 30 15.70 26.91 22.33
CA ALA A 30 16.96 26.78 21.63
C ALA A 30 16.77 27.13 20.15
N THR A 31 17.77 27.77 19.53
CA THR A 31 17.77 27.99 18.08
C THR A 31 17.98 26.71 17.28
N LYS A 32 18.61 25.70 17.90
CA LYS A 32 18.88 24.41 17.30
C LYS A 32 19.01 23.35 18.40
N PHE A 33 18.38 22.22 18.19
CA PHE A 33 18.67 20.95 18.88
C PHE A 33 19.41 20.06 17.88
N ASP A 34 20.65 19.71 18.17
CA ASP A 34 21.52 18.93 17.29
C ASP A 34 22.05 17.71 18.06
N GLY A 35 21.96 16.55 17.44
CA GLY A 35 22.50 15.32 18.01
C GLY A 35 21.70 14.06 17.62
N PRO A 36 22.27 12.88 17.79
CA PRO A 36 21.53 11.63 17.73
C PRO A 36 20.59 11.57 18.94
N PHE A 37 19.30 11.54 18.71
CA PHE A 37 18.28 11.28 19.73
C PHE A 37 17.83 9.82 19.58
N ASP A 38 18.04 8.99 20.59
CA ASP A 38 17.56 7.61 20.58
C ASP A 38 16.03 7.58 20.62
N ASN A 39 15.43 8.45 21.44
CA ASN A 39 13.99 8.58 21.55
C ASN A 39 13.57 10.03 21.80
N ILE A 40 12.55 10.48 21.10
CA ILE A 40 11.83 11.73 21.40
C ILE A 40 10.39 11.34 21.74
N ASN A 41 10.01 11.50 23.01
CA ASN A 41 8.65 11.24 23.47
C ASN A 41 7.93 12.56 23.70
N VAL A 42 6.84 12.81 22.97
CA VAL A 42 6.00 13.99 23.09
C VAL A 42 4.61 13.56 23.51
N SER A 43 4.21 13.83 24.74
CA SER A 43 2.86 13.50 25.25
C SER A 43 1.76 14.47 24.81
N GLY A 44 2.13 15.56 24.15
CA GLY A 44 1.23 16.58 23.62
C GLY A 44 1.42 16.76 22.11
N ALA A 45 1.22 17.97 21.60
CA ALA A 45 1.42 18.30 20.20
C ALA A 45 2.88 18.59 19.87
N ALA A 46 3.38 18.04 18.75
CA ALA A 46 4.60 18.47 18.09
C ALA A 46 4.23 19.21 16.80
N THR A 47 4.70 20.45 16.63
CA THR A 47 4.46 21.25 15.43
C THR A 47 5.76 21.42 14.66
N PHE A 48 5.76 21.01 13.41
CA PHE A 48 6.87 21.19 12.48
C PHE A 48 6.43 22.18 11.39
N THR A 49 7.12 23.33 11.30
CA THR A 49 6.84 24.35 10.26
C THR A 49 7.64 24.16 8.98
N GLY A 50 8.58 23.23 8.98
CA GLY A 50 9.40 22.85 7.83
C GLY A 50 9.23 21.39 7.44
N ASN A 51 10.12 20.92 6.58
CA ASN A 51 10.11 19.53 6.11
C ASN A 51 10.46 18.55 7.23
N VAL A 52 9.74 17.44 7.31
CA VAL A 52 10.06 16.29 8.14
C VAL A 52 10.50 15.15 7.25
N THR A 53 11.75 14.67 7.45
CA THR A 53 12.28 13.52 6.72
C THR A 53 12.34 12.32 7.67
N ILE A 54 11.67 11.23 7.30
CA ILE A 54 11.64 9.99 8.08
C ILE A 54 12.35 8.92 7.26
N GLY A 55 13.53 8.49 7.71
CA GLY A 55 14.34 7.47 7.04
C GLY A 55 13.87 6.03 7.27
N GLY A 56 12.92 5.83 8.18
CA GLY A 56 12.35 4.52 8.52
C GLY A 56 10.85 4.47 8.31
N THR A 57 10.17 3.64 9.10
CA THR A 57 8.71 3.51 9.08
C THR A 57 8.06 4.60 9.91
N LEU A 58 7.09 5.31 9.34
CA LEU A 58 6.16 6.15 10.09
C LEU A 58 4.92 5.31 10.40
N THR A 59 4.69 5.07 11.69
CA THR A 59 3.46 4.43 12.17
C THR A 59 2.59 5.47 12.87
N TYR A 60 1.32 5.57 12.48
CA TYR A 60 0.33 6.43 13.14
C TYR A 60 -0.99 5.68 13.27
N GLU A 61 -1.72 5.96 14.34
CA GLU A 61 -2.99 5.28 14.62
C GLU A 61 -4.18 5.98 13.95
N ASP A 62 -4.13 7.32 13.84
CA ASP A 62 -5.21 8.11 13.25
C ASP A 62 -4.65 9.28 12.44
N VAL A 63 -5.07 9.38 11.19
CA VAL A 63 -4.75 10.49 10.28
C VAL A 63 -6.05 11.01 9.70
N THR A 64 -6.41 12.23 10.08
CA THR A 64 -7.63 12.87 9.58
C THR A 64 -7.56 13.14 8.07
N ASN A 65 -6.41 13.58 7.58
CA ASN A 65 -6.20 13.89 6.16
C ASN A 65 -4.79 13.49 5.71
N ILE A 66 -4.68 12.88 4.54
CA ILE A 66 -3.44 12.71 3.79
C ILE A 66 -3.57 13.50 2.50
N ASP A 67 -2.81 14.59 2.37
CA ASP A 67 -2.68 15.37 1.15
C ASP A 67 -1.30 15.08 0.53
N SER A 68 -1.30 14.55 -0.69
CA SER A 68 -0.08 14.23 -1.44
C SER A 68 -0.06 15.00 -2.75
N VAL A 69 0.87 15.92 -2.90
CA VAL A 69 1.11 16.64 -4.17
C VAL A 69 1.83 15.77 -5.19
N GLY A 70 2.38 14.63 -4.79
CA GLY A 70 3.12 13.69 -5.62
C GLY A 70 2.41 12.35 -5.77
N ILE A 71 3.20 11.31 -6.01
CA ILE A 71 2.73 9.94 -6.17
C ILE A 71 2.66 9.24 -4.82
N VAL A 72 1.53 8.61 -4.51
CA VAL A 72 1.40 7.65 -3.41
C VAL A 72 1.63 6.25 -3.96
N THR A 73 2.62 5.54 -3.43
CA THR A 73 2.90 4.15 -3.80
C THR A 73 2.41 3.21 -2.71
N ALA A 74 1.30 2.52 -2.96
CA ALA A 74 0.79 1.45 -2.11
C ALA A 74 1.25 0.10 -2.69
N ARG A 75 2.21 -0.57 -2.02
CA ARG A 75 2.82 -1.82 -2.54
C ARG A 75 1.96 -3.06 -2.32
N SER A 76 1.13 -3.05 -1.29
CA SER A 76 0.31 -4.21 -0.88
C SER A 76 -1.20 -3.96 -1.05
N GLY A 77 -1.56 -2.96 -1.87
CA GLY A 77 -2.95 -2.56 -2.06
C GLY A 77 -3.37 -1.38 -1.21
N LEU A 78 -4.59 -0.94 -1.44
CA LEU A 78 -5.24 0.16 -0.72
C LEU A 78 -6.60 -0.32 -0.21
N ASP A 79 -6.78 -0.33 1.10
CA ASP A 79 -8.06 -0.66 1.73
C ASP A 79 -8.90 0.60 1.92
N LEU A 80 -10.18 0.53 1.55
CA LEU A 80 -11.12 1.63 1.63
C LEU A 80 -12.32 1.24 2.50
N GLY A 81 -12.77 2.19 3.30
CA GLY A 81 -13.92 2.03 4.19
C GLY A 81 -13.58 1.35 5.52
N THR A 82 -14.53 1.39 6.44
CA THR A 82 -14.41 0.70 7.73
C THR A 82 -14.46 -0.82 7.51
N SER A 83 -13.57 -1.56 8.15
CA SER A 83 -13.48 -3.02 8.03
C SER A 83 -13.10 -3.51 6.62
N ASN A 84 -12.31 -2.71 5.88
CA ASN A 84 -11.77 -3.09 4.56
C ASN A 84 -12.86 -3.53 3.57
N ILE A 85 -13.94 -2.75 3.46
CA ILE A 85 -15.07 -3.06 2.57
C ILE A 85 -14.61 -3.26 1.12
N VAL A 86 -13.65 -2.45 0.68
CA VAL A 86 -13.09 -2.49 -0.67
C VAL A 86 -11.56 -2.49 -0.58
N ARG A 87 -10.92 -3.36 -1.37
CA ARG A 87 -9.47 -3.34 -1.57
C ARG A 87 -9.13 -3.21 -3.04
N LEU A 88 -8.19 -2.32 -3.36
CA LEU A 88 -7.62 -2.12 -4.68
C LEU A 88 -6.22 -2.71 -4.72
N GLU A 89 -5.93 -3.51 -5.73
CA GLU A 89 -4.62 -4.16 -5.90
C GLU A 89 -4.21 -4.24 -7.37
N GLY A 90 -2.89 -4.30 -7.57
CA GLY A 90 -2.26 -4.56 -8.87
C GLY A 90 -1.48 -5.87 -8.85
N ALA A 91 -1.59 -6.66 -9.90
CA ALA A 91 -0.85 -7.91 -10.07
C ALA A 91 -0.28 -8.05 -11.48
N THR A 92 0.71 -8.92 -11.62
CA THR A 92 1.28 -9.30 -12.92
C THR A 92 1.48 -10.80 -12.96
N ALA A 93 1.06 -11.44 -14.05
CA ALA A 93 1.31 -12.85 -14.32
C ALA A 93 1.90 -13.01 -15.73
N THR A 94 2.76 -14.02 -15.91
CA THR A 94 3.29 -14.40 -17.23
C THR A 94 3.00 -15.86 -17.47
N LYS A 95 2.50 -16.19 -18.67
CA LYS A 95 2.22 -17.55 -19.12
C LYS A 95 2.91 -17.84 -20.44
N THR A 96 3.39 -19.08 -20.56
CA THR A 96 4.09 -19.60 -21.75
C THR A 96 3.46 -20.90 -22.25
N SER A 97 2.18 -21.10 -21.95
CA SER A 97 1.40 -22.29 -22.32
C SER A 97 -0.02 -21.85 -22.62
N THR A 98 -0.68 -22.56 -23.54
CA THR A 98 -2.09 -22.38 -23.89
C THR A 98 -3.05 -23.00 -22.86
N ALA A 99 -2.53 -23.78 -21.91
CA ALA A 99 -3.35 -24.35 -20.83
C ALA A 99 -3.93 -23.26 -19.93
N SER A 100 -5.21 -23.41 -19.58
CA SER A 100 -5.85 -22.53 -18.60
C SER A 100 -5.12 -22.59 -17.26
N ALA A 101 -4.66 -21.44 -16.78
CA ALA A 101 -3.90 -21.31 -15.54
C ALA A 101 -4.30 -20.06 -14.77
N MET A 102 -4.17 -20.12 -13.45
CA MET A 102 -4.43 -18.99 -12.56
C MET A 102 -3.52 -17.81 -12.92
N ILE A 103 -4.09 -16.63 -13.05
CA ILE A 103 -3.38 -15.36 -13.24
C ILE A 103 -3.53 -14.45 -12.04
N ASP A 104 -4.57 -14.61 -11.23
CA ASP A 104 -4.81 -13.89 -9.99
C ASP A 104 -5.75 -14.67 -9.06
N SER A 105 -5.75 -14.36 -7.75
CA SER A 105 -6.66 -14.97 -6.78
C SER A 105 -6.91 -14.10 -5.56
N PHE A 106 -8.05 -14.33 -4.89
CA PHE A 106 -8.39 -13.72 -3.61
C PHE A 106 -9.12 -14.72 -2.71
N SER A 107 -9.10 -14.48 -1.39
CA SER A 107 -9.77 -15.35 -0.40
C SER A 107 -11.28 -15.30 -0.54
N SER A 108 -11.90 -16.46 -0.70
CA SER A 108 -13.37 -16.60 -0.76
C SER A 108 -14.05 -16.40 0.60
N SER A 109 -13.30 -16.50 1.70
CA SER A 109 -13.83 -16.25 3.04
C SER A 109 -13.83 -14.78 3.43
N THR A 110 -13.10 -13.94 2.70
CA THR A 110 -12.97 -12.52 3.00
C THR A 110 -13.73 -11.66 1.98
N TYR A 111 -13.67 -12.00 0.71
CA TYR A 111 -14.21 -11.19 -0.36
C TYR A 111 -15.26 -11.98 -1.16
N GLN A 112 -16.39 -11.33 -1.46
CA GLN A 112 -17.51 -11.92 -2.16
C GLN A 112 -17.46 -11.69 -3.67
N SER A 113 -16.88 -10.55 -4.09
CA SER A 113 -16.87 -10.17 -5.50
C SER A 113 -15.59 -9.44 -5.88
N ALA A 114 -15.30 -9.39 -7.18
CA ALA A 114 -14.19 -8.66 -7.74
C ALA A 114 -14.56 -8.02 -9.08
N SER A 115 -14.01 -6.83 -9.33
CA SER A 115 -13.95 -6.22 -10.66
C SER A 115 -12.50 -6.14 -11.09
N TYR A 116 -12.24 -6.56 -12.31
CA TYR A 116 -10.92 -6.58 -12.91
C TYR A 116 -10.85 -5.70 -14.15
N GLN A 117 -9.72 -5.00 -14.28
CA GLN A 117 -9.22 -4.49 -15.54
C GLN A 117 -7.97 -5.28 -15.91
N VAL A 118 -8.02 -6.02 -17.01
CA VAL A 118 -6.92 -6.87 -17.45
C VAL A 118 -6.36 -6.35 -18.77
N GLN A 119 -5.03 -6.15 -18.81
CA GLN A 119 -4.28 -5.92 -20.04
C GLN A 119 -3.41 -7.13 -20.32
N VAL A 120 -3.60 -7.74 -21.47
CA VAL A 120 -2.79 -8.84 -21.98
C VAL A 120 -1.85 -8.32 -23.06
N ARG A 121 -0.60 -8.75 -23.02
CA ARG A 121 0.41 -8.41 -24.04
C ARG A 121 1.15 -9.66 -24.50
N ARG A 122 1.30 -9.80 -25.83
CA ARG A 122 2.17 -10.76 -26.47
C ARG A 122 2.95 -10.08 -27.62
N GLY A 123 4.25 -9.92 -27.45
CA GLY A 123 5.04 -9.14 -28.40
C GLY A 123 4.56 -7.68 -28.48
N ASN A 124 4.06 -7.28 -29.64
CA ASN A 124 3.49 -5.95 -29.89
C ASN A 124 1.96 -5.95 -29.93
N ASP A 125 1.31 -7.09 -29.69
CA ASP A 125 -0.13 -7.20 -29.65
C ASP A 125 -0.66 -6.98 -28.23
N TYR A 126 -1.82 -6.31 -28.15
CA TYR A 126 -2.48 -5.99 -26.91
C TYR A 126 -3.95 -6.41 -26.95
N HIS A 127 -4.42 -6.89 -25.81
CA HIS A 127 -5.82 -7.21 -25.57
C HIS A 127 -6.16 -6.67 -24.18
N THR A 128 -7.14 -5.81 -24.06
CA THR A 128 -7.63 -5.32 -22.76
C THR A 128 -9.10 -5.63 -22.62
N THR A 129 -9.51 -6.01 -21.41
CA THR A 129 -10.88 -6.36 -21.09
C THR A 129 -11.22 -6.07 -19.64
N SER A 130 -12.50 -5.89 -19.34
CA SER A 130 -13.05 -5.80 -17.99
C SER A 130 -13.77 -7.08 -17.63
N ILE A 131 -13.57 -7.54 -16.39
CA ILE A 131 -14.20 -8.78 -15.90
C ILE A 131 -14.84 -8.47 -14.55
N ASN A 132 -16.14 -8.76 -14.42
CA ASN A 132 -16.82 -8.82 -13.14
C ASN A 132 -16.97 -10.27 -12.71
N LEU A 133 -16.72 -10.52 -11.44
CA LEU A 133 -16.75 -11.83 -10.83
C LEU A 133 -17.48 -11.79 -9.49
N VAL A 134 -18.34 -12.74 -9.25
CA VAL A 134 -18.97 -12.99 -7.96
C VAL A 134 -18.97 -14.49 -7.70
N HIS A 135 -18.81 -14.89 -6.45
CA HIS A 135 -18.96 -16.28 -6.07
C HIS A 135 -20.09 -16.46 -5.04
N ALA A 136 -20.68 -17.65 -5.06
CA ALA A 136 -21.64 -18.07 -4.07
C ALA A 136 -21.47 -19.56 -3.81
N ASN A 137 -21.31 -19.92 -2.55
CA ASN A 137 -20.97 -21.29 -2.15
C ASN A 137 -19.69 -21.78 -2.85
N SER A 138 -19.80 -22.83 -3.67
CA SER A 138 -18.68 -23.41 -4.45
C SER A 138 -18.67 -22.98 -5.92
N SER A 139 -19.56 -22.07 -6.32
CA SER A 139 -19.71 -21.64 -7.71
C SER A 139 -19.19 -20.22 -7.91
N VAL A 140 -18.58 -19.99 -9.07
CA VAL A 140 -18.12 -18.67 -9.52
C VAL A 140 -18.88 -18.28 -10.77
N TYR A 141 -19.27 -17.02 -10.82
CA TYR A 141 -19.95 -16.42 -11.95
C TYR A 141 -19.08 -15.28 -12.48
N LEU A 142 -18.81 -15.29 -13.79
CA LEU A 142 -17.93 -14.35 -14.46
C LEU A 142 -18.66 -13.71 -15.63
N SER A 143 -18.46 -12.41 -15.80
CA SER A 143 -18.87 -11.68 -16.99
C SER A 143 -17.69 -10.89 -17.53
N GLU A 144 -17.35 -11.10 -18.79
CA GLU A 144 -16.34 -10.34 -19.54
C GLU A 144 -17.03 -9.32 -20.45
N TYR A 145 -16.51 -8.08 -20.49
CA TYR A 145 -17.06 -7.01 -21.31
C TYR A 145 -16.01 -5.93 -21.63
N GLY A 146 -16.33 -5.08 -22.60
CA GLY A 146 -15.46 -3.95 -22.95
C GLY A 146 -14.11 -4.36 -23.54
N THR A 147 -14.10 -5.49 -24.25
CA THR A 147 -12.87 -6.03 -24.86
C THR A 147 -12.41 -5.18 -26.05
N VAL A 148 -11.13 -4.77 -26.02
CA VAL A 148 -10.44 -4.08 -27.11
C VAL A 148 -9.16 -4.83 -27.43
N ILE A 149 -8.95 -5.11 -28.72
CA ILE A 149 -7.79 -5.87 -29.21
C ILE A 149 -7.12 -5.12 -30.38
N THR A 150 -5.80 -5.24 -30.50
CA THR A 150 -5.05 -4.62 -31.60
C THR A 150 -5.03 -5.46 -32.87
N ASN A 151 -4.98 -6.77 -32.75
CA ASN A 151 -4.90 -7.71 -33.87
C ASN A 151 -5.83 -8.89 -33.69
N GLU A 152 -5.58 -9.72 -32.67
CA GLU A 152 -6.38 -10.92 -32.35
C GLU A 152 -6.58 -11.05 -30.83
N SER A 153 -7.54 -11.87 -30.42
CA SER A 153 -7.69 -12.19 -29.01
C SER A 153 -6.47 -12.98 -28.50
N LEU A 154 -5.85 -12.53 -27.43
CA LEU A 154 -4.62 -13.10 -26.89
C LEU A 154 -4.88 -14.16 -25.81
N ALA A 155 -6.06 -14.16 -25.19
CA ALA A 155 -6.45 -15.11 -24.18
C ALA A 155 -7.98 -15.20 -24.06
N THR A 156 -8.45 -16.30 -23.49
CA THR A 156 -9.81 -16.45 -22.94
C THR A 156 -9.73 -16.51 -21.42
N PHE A 157 -10.81 -16.12 -20.74
CA PHE A 157 -10.85 -16.06 -19.28
C PHE A 157 -11.90 -17.01 -18.71
N ASP A 158 -11.60 -17.53 -17.52
CA ASP A 158 -12.44 -18.40 -16.73
C ASP A 158 -12.16 -18.18 -15.25
N ALA A 159 -13.01 -18.70 -14.36
CA ALA A 159 -12.78 -18.59 -12.92
C ALA A 159 -13.27 -19.84 -12.20
N ASP A 160 -12.61 -20.21 -11.12
CA ASP A 160 -12.99 -21.30 -10.25
C ASP A 160 -12.70 -20.99 -8.78
N ILE A 161 -13.11 -21.89 -7.88
CA ILE A 161 -12.70 -21.88 -6.47
C ILE A 161 -11.85 -23.10 -6.22
N ASP A 162 -10.68 -22.88 -5.63
CA ASP A 162 -9.80 -23.94 -5.20
C ASP A 162 -9.13 -23.60 -3.87
N SER A 163 -9.18 -24.54 -2.94
CA SER A 163 -8.51 -24.42 -1.64
C SER A 163 -8.83 -23.13 -0.88
N GLY A 164 -10.10 -22.67 -0.94
CA GLY A 164 -10.57 -21.46 -0.26
C GLY A 164 -10.23 -20.14 -0.99
N ASN A 165 -9.74 -20.22 -2.24
CA ASN A 165 -9.45 -19.05 -3.05
C ASN A 165 -10.31 -19.05 -4.31
N VAL A 166 -10.89 -17.90 -4.62
CA VAL A 166 -11.45 -17.62 -5.94
C VAL A 166 -10.31 -17.28 -6.87
N ARG A 167 -10.18 -17.99 -7.98
CA ARG A 167 -9.08 -17.83 -8.94
C ARG A 167 -9.61 -17.30 -10.26
N LEU A 168 -9.04 -16.19 -10.73
CA LEU A 168 -9.17 -15.79 -12.12
C LEU A 168 -8.14 -16.54 -12.94
N LYS A 169 -8.58 -17.21 -14.00
CA LYS A 169 -7.76 -18.04 -14.87
C LYS A 169 -7.77 -17.46 -16.28
N ALA A 170 -6.67 -17.68 -16.99
CA ALA A 170 -6.59 -17.36 -18.41
C ALA A 170 -5.97 -18.52 -19.19
N ALA A 171 -6.44 -18.73 -20.41
CA ALA A 171 -5.86 -19.61 -21.39
C ALA A 171 -5.32 -18.76 -22.56
N PRO A 172 -4.00 -18.53 -22.66
CA PRO A 172 -3.41 -17.86 -23.80
C PRO A 172 -3.68 -18.59 -25.12
N THR A 173 -3.83 -17.85 -26.21
CA THR A 173 -4.04 -18.41 -27.55
C THR A 173 -2.75 -18.93 -28.21
N SER A 174 -1.58 -18.67 -27.62
CA SER A 174 -0.26 -19.13 -28.06
C SER A 174 0.60 -19.54 -26.86
N SER A 175 1.60 -20.38 -27.10
CA SER A 175 2.64 -20.73 -26.13
C SER A 175 3.73 -19.66 -25.99
N ASP A 176 3.67 -18.60 -26.77
CA ASP A 176 4.59 -17.47 -26.62
C ASP A 176 4.37 -16.75 -25.29
N SER A 177 5.42 -16.11 -24.80
CA SER A 177 5.36 -15.37 -23.54
C SER A 177 4.26 -14.32 -23.57
N THR A 178 3.19 -14.58 -22.82
CA THR A 178 2.01 -13.73 -22.69
C THR A 178 1.97 -13.14 -21.28
N VAL A 179 2.01 -11.81 -21.19
CA VAL A 179 2.04 -11.05 -19.94
C VAL A 179 0.67 -10.47 -19.65
N PHE A 180 0.18 -10.70 -18.45
CA PHE A 180 -1.07 -10.16 -17.92
C PHE A 180 -0.73 -9.10 -16.88
N LYS A 181 -1.20 -7.86 -17.08
CA LYS A 181 -1.23 -6.81 -16.05
C LYS A 181 -2.66 -6.66 -15.58
N ILE A 182 -2.83 -6.69 -14.28
CA ILE A 182 -4.12 -6.82 -13.64
C ILE A 182 -4.26 -5.70 -12.63
N PHE A 183 -5.34 -4.95 -12.73
CA PHE A 183 -5.86 -4.12 -11.67
C PHE A 183 -7.18 -4.73 -11.20
N ARG A 184 -7.32 -4.93 -9.89
CA ARG A 184 -8.56 -5.45 -9.32
C ARG A 184 -9.07 -4.59 -8.18
N THR A 185 -10.38 -4.59 -8.05
CA THR A 185 -11.10 -4.15 -6.86
C THR A 185 -11.84 -5.34 -6.30
N VAL A 186 -11.63 -5.68 -5.03
CA VAL A 186 -12.39 -6.73 -4.34
C VAL A 186 -13.29 -6.10 -3.27
N MET A 187 -14.45 -6.70 -3.03
CA MET A 187 -15.41 -6.28 -2.01
C MET A 187 -15.64 -7.43 -1.05
N ASN A 188 -15.65 -7.11 0.26
CA ASN A 188 -15.91 -8.11 1.27
C ASN A 188 -17.39 -8.56 1.29
N SER A 189 -17.65 -9.66 2.01
CA SER A 189 -18.99 -10.24 2.17
C SER A 189 -19.80 -9.55 3.27
#